data_30fad8d296251824d7b0a9796a5091f4
#
_entry.id   30fad8d296251824d7b0a9796a5091f4
#
_cell.length_a   1.000
_cell.length_b   1.000
_cell.length_c   1.000
_cell.angle_alpha   90.00
_cell.angle_beta   90.00
_cell.angle_gamma   90.00
#
_symmetry.space_group_name_H-M   'P 1'
#
loop_
_entity.id
_entity.type
_entity.pdbx_description
1 polymer ?
#
loop_
_entity_poly.entity_id
_entity_poly.type
_entity_poly.pdbx_seq_one_letter_code
_entity_poly.pdbx_strand_id
1 'polypeptide(L)'
;TEFSDVLFGTPKPIDTEANLGVMVEENVNIVVHGHDPSLSEMICEYADSPEMIAYAKEMGAKGITVSGVCCTSNEVAMRRGIPMAGNFLQQENVVLTGACEAIVVDVQCIFPALGPLSKCFHTKFVTTSPIAQMPDSEFIRFNAETAGENAKAIVKMAIDNFKNRKPELVHIPQLKQKATVGYSVEAIVKVLDGVTNSQVDVTGTTK
;
A
#
# COMPACT_ATOMS: atom_id res chain seq x y z
N THR A 1 10.63 0.59 11.91
CA THR A 1 10.95 1.92 11.35
C THR A 1 12.45 2.07 11.09
N GLU A 2 13.32 1.84 12.08
CA GLU A 2 14.78 1.97 11.89
C GLU A 2 15.33 1.01 10.81
N PHE A 3 14.87 -0.25 10.79
CA PHE A 3 15.23 -1.19 9.72
C PHE A 3 14.72 -0.71 8.36
N SER A 4 13.51 -0.18 8.30
CA SER A 4 12.95 0.37 7.08
C SER A 4 13.74 1.58 6.60
N ASP A 5 14.22 2.43 7.50
CA ASP A 5 15.07 3.58 7.16
C ASP A 5 16.42 3.15 6.58
N VAL A 6 17.00 2.07 7.12
CA VAL A 6 18.26 1.50 6.60
C VAL A 6 18.07 0.89 5.21
N LEU A 7 16.97 0.17 5.01
CA LEU A 7 16.71 -0.55 3.76
C LEU A 7 16.16 0.36 2.64
N PHE A 8 15.29 1.30 3.00
CA PHE A 8 14.49 2.06 2.03
C PHE A 8 14.68 3.57 2.12
N GLY A 9 15.52 4.03 3.04
CA GLY A 9 15.83 5.44 3.26
C GLY A 9 14.93 6.13 4.28
N THR A 10 15.44 7.21 4.85
CA THR A 10 14.75 8.04 5.83
C THR A 10 13.58 8.78 5.17
N PRO A 11 12.38 8.78 5.76
CA PRO A 11 11.24 9.50 5.23
C PRO A 11 11.51 11.00 5.08
N LYS A 12 10.86 11.58 4.07
CA LYS A 12 10.84 13.03 3.83
C LYS A 12 9.41 13.47 3.59
N PRO A 13 9.02 14.70 3.96
CA PRO A 13 7.68 15.18 3.69
C PRO A 13 7.31 15.01 2.22
N ILE A 14 6.24 14.26 1.97
CA ILE A 14 5.72 13.99 0.64
C ILE A 14 4.20 14.13 0.66
N ASP A 15 3.63 14.73 -0.37
CA ASP A 15 2.19 14.86 -0.53
C ASP A 15 1.60 13.56 -1.08
N THR A 16 0.47 13.18 -0.52
CA THR A 16 -0.31 12.01 -0.93
C THR A 16 -1.81 12.28 -0.77
N GLU A 17 -2.62 11.28 -1.02
CA GLU A 17 -4.06 11.33 -0.83
C GLU A 17 -4.53 10.20 0.09
N ALA A 18 -5.65 10.41 0.76
CA ALA A 18 -6.23 9.42 1.67
C ALA A 18 -7.73 9.22 1.40
N ASN A 19 -8.25 8.07 1.79
CA ASN A 19 -9.62 7.60 1.68
C ASN A 19 -9.87 6.73 0.42
N LEU A 20 -10.99 6.03 0.38
CA LEU A 20 -11.31 5.02 -0.67
C LEU A 20 -11.34 5.61 -2.10
N GLY A 21 -11.58 6.90 -2.25
CA GLY A 21 -11.53 7.59 -3.54
C GLY A 21 -10.15 7.62 -4.21
N VAL A 22 -9.11 7.09 -3.57
CA VAL A 22 -7.77 6.94 -4.17
C VAL A 22 -7.68 5.76 -5.14
N MET A 23 -8.64 4.84 -5.08
CA MET A 23 -8.73 3.76 -6.06
C MET A 23 -9.02 4.33 -7.45
N VAL A 24 -8.40 3.78 -8.48
CA VAL A 24 -8.54 4.27 -9.86
C VAL A 24 -9.20 3.20 -10.72
N GLU A 25 -10.37 3.51 -11.25
CA GLU A 25 -11.19 2.53 -11.98
C GLU A 25 -10.48 1.97 -13.21
N GLU A 26 -9.74 2.79 -13.94
CA GLU A 26 -9.06 2.36 -15.16
C GLU A 26 -7.72 1.64 -14.91
N ASN A 27 -7.26 1.60 -13.67
CA ASN A 27 -5.99 0.97 -13.30
C ASN A 27 -6.21 -0.38 -12.61
N VAL A 28 -5.18 -1.21 -12.66
CA VAL A 28 -5.03 -2.35 -11.74
C VAL A 28 -4.78 -1.78 -10.35
N ASN A 29 -5.63 -2.07 -9.37
CA ASN A 29 -5.46 -1.60 -8.01
C ASN A 29 -4.93 -2.73 -7.12
N ILE A 30 -3.76 -2.52 -6.54
CA ILE A 30 -3.15 -3.42 -5.57
C ILE A 30 -3.17 -2.71 -4.22
N VAL A 31 -3.66 -3.39 -3.20
CA VAL A 31 -3.72 -2.83 -1.84
C VAL A 31 -2.80 -3.61 -0.92
N VAL A 32 -1.87 -2.91 -0.28
CA VAL A 32 -0.95 -3.48 0.72
C VAL A 32 -1.48 -3.19 2.12
N HIS A 33 -1.42 -4.19 3.01
CA HIS A 33 -2.04 -4.10 4.32
C HIS A 33 -1.26 -4.89 5.37
N GLY A 34 -1.17 -4.36 6.57
CA GLY A 34 -0.50 -4.98 7.71
C GLY A 34 0.55 -4.09 8.36
N HIS A 35 1.71 -4.65 8.71
CA HIS A 35 2.73 -3.97 9.53
C HIS A 35 4.17 -4.14 9.05
N ASP A 36 4.44 -5.06 8.12
CA ASP A 36 5.77 -5.27 7.56
C ASP A 36 5.86 -4.70 6.13
N PRO A 37 6.55 -3.56 5.92
CA PRO A 37 6.61 -2.93 4.61
C PRO A 37 7.56 -3.60 3.63
N SER A 38 8.35 -4.59 4.03
CA SER A 38 9.45 -5.13 3.23
C SER A 38 9.01 -5.62 1.86
N LEU A 39 7.98 -6.48 1.80
CA LEU A 39 7.44 -6.95 0.52
C LEU A 39 6.63 -5.85 -0.20
N SER A 40 5.96 -5.00 0.56
CA SER A 40 5.14 -3.92 0.00
C SER A 40 5.97 -2.87 -0.74
N GLU A 41 7.17 -2.56 -0.24
CA GLU A 41 8.14 -1.70 -0.94
C GLU A 41 8.57 -2.33 -2.28
N MET A 42 8.81 -3.65 -2.30
CA MET A 42 9.15 -4.37 -3.52
C MET A 42 7.97 -4.43 -4.50
N ILE A 43 6.73 -4.57 -3.99
CA ILE A 43 5.52 -4.52 -4.84
C ILE A 43 5.42 -3.16 -5.53
N CYS A 44 5.67 -2.06 -4.83
CA CYS A 44 5.68 -0.72 -5.42
C CYS A 44 6.75 -0.61 -6.52
N GLU A 45 7.96 -1.10 -6.26
CA GLU A 45 9.06 -1.08 -7.23
C GLU A 45 8.69 -1.78 -8.53
N TYR A 46 8.10 -2.98 -8.44
CA TYR A 46 7.67 -3.71 -9.64
C TYR A 46 6.43 -3.07 -10.29
N ALA A 47 5.48 -2.55 -9.52
CA ALA A 47 4.30 -1.88 -10.06
C ALA A 47 4.68 -0.64 -10.88
N ASP A 48 5.73 0.08 -10.49
CA ASP A 48 6.24 1.25 -11.19
C ASP A 48 7.16 0.88 -12.39
N SER A 49 7.50 -0.40 -12.54
CA SER A 49 8.41 -0.81 -13.61
C SER A 49 7.76 -0.67 -14.99
N PRO A 50 8.54 -0.22 -16.01
CA PRO A 50 8.02 -0.13 -17.39
C PRO A 50 7.46 -1.45 -17.93
N GLU A 51 8.05 -2.58 -17.54
CA GLU A 51 7.61 -3.93 -17.91
C GLU A 51 6.18 -4.19 -17.42
N MET A 52 5.91 -3.98 -16.14
CA MET A 52 4.59 -4.26 -15.56
C MET A 52 3.53 -3.26 -16.03
N ILE A 53 3.90 -1.99 -16.20
CA ILE A 53 3.00 -0.98 -16.75
C ILE A 53 2.62 -1.33 -18.20
N ALA A 54 3.58 -1.79 -19.01
CA ALA A 54 3.28 -2.22 -20.38
C ALA A 54 2.35 -3.45 -20.36
N TYR A 55 2.62 -4.41 -19.50
CA TYR A 55 1.79 -5.59 -19.34
C TYR A 55 0.38 -5.26 -18.87
N ALA A 56 0.22 -4.33 -17.92
CA ALA A 56 -1.11 -3.87 -17.50
C ALA A 56 -1.91 -3.25 -18.65
N LYS A 57 -1.24 -2.48 -19.54
CA LYS A 57 -1.86 -1.91 -20.73
C LYS A 57 -2.28 -2.97 -21.74
N GLU A 58 -1.47 -4.00 -21.95
CA GLU A 58 -1.84 -5.15 -22.79
C GLU A 58 -3.09 -5.86 -22.28
N MET A 59 -3.26 -5.92 -20.95
CA MET A 59 -4.43 -6.51 -20.30
C MET A 59 -5.64 -5.57 -20.21
N GLY A 60 -5.55 -4.36 -20.78
CA GLY A 60 -6.64 -3.41 -20.90
C GLY A 60 -6.74 -2.34 -19.82
N ALA A 61 -5.82 -2.32 -18.86
CA ALA A 61 -5.74 -1.25 -17.86
C ALA A 61 -4.95 -0.05 -18.39
N LYS A 62 -5.15 1.14 -17.79
CA LYS A 62 -4.33 2.33 -18.13
C LYS A 62 -3.00 2.36 -17.39
N GLY A 63 -2.90 1.68 -16.26
CA GLY A 63 -1.71 1.61 -15.41
C GLY A 63 -1.94 0.75 -14.19
N ILE A 64 -1.08 0.92 -13.19
CA ILE A 64 -1.17 0.23 -11.89
C ILE A 64 -1.22 1.29 -10.80
N THR A 65 -2.09 1.10 -9.83
CA THR A 65 -2.17 1.92 -8.61
C THR A 65 -1.89 1.01 -7.42
N VAL A 66 -0.85 1.31 -6.67
CA VAL A 66 -0.63 0.72 -5.35
C VAL A 66 -1.15 1.70 -4.31
N SER A 67 -2.04 1.24 -3.48
CA SER A 67 -2.51 1.99 -2.32
C SER A 67 -2.39 1.13 -1.06
N GLY A 68 -2.57 1.70 0.10
CA GLY A 68 -2.35 0.91 1.29
C GLY A 68 -3.41 1.11 2.37
N VAL A 69 -3.40 0.19 3.32
CA VAL A 69 -4.24 0.18 4.51
C VAL A 69 -3.36 -0.08 5.73
N CYS A 70 -3.66 0.59 6.85
CA CYS A 70 -3.00 0.37 8.13
C CYS A 70 -1.51 0.81 8.16
N CYS A 71 -0.68 0.15 8.97
CA CYS A 71 0.70 0.59 9.24
C CYS A 71 1.65 0.37 8.06
N THR A 72 1.53 -0.73 7.34
CA THR A 72 2.30 -0.97 6.10
C THR A 72 2.08 0.17 5.10
N SER A 73 0.82 0.64 4.96
CA SER A 73 0.50 1.79 4.13
C SER A 73 1.29 3.04 4.54
N ASN A 74 1.30 3.34 5.85
CA ASN A 74 2.01 4.51 6.37
C ASN A 74 3.51 4.42 6.12
N GLU A 75 4.11 3.26 6.36
CA GLU A 75 5.55 3.02 6.16
C GLU A 75 5.96 3.22 4.69
N VAL A 76 5.16 2.72 3.75
CA VAL A 76 5.44 2.87 2.32
C VAL A 76 5.08 4.29 1.84
N ALA A 77 3.97 4.86 2.31
CA ALA A 77 3.56 6.21 1.94
C ALA A 77 4.60 7.27 2.36
N MET A 78 5.22 7.11 3.53
CA MET A 78 6.25 8.03 4.02
C MET A 78 7.48 8.11 3.11
N ARG A 79 7.73 7.11 2.28
CA ARG A 79 8.89 7.05 1.38
C ARG A 79 8.53 7.23 -0.08
N ARG A 80 7.40 6.66 -0.50
CA ARG A 80 6.99 6.63 -1.91
C ARG A 80 5.79 7.52 -2.24
N GLY A 81 5.08 8.02 -1.22
CA GLY A 81 3.88 8.84 -1.44
C GLY A 81 2.69 8.06 -1.98
N ILE A 82 2.67 6.73 -1.84
CA ILE A 82 1.49 5.96 -2.25
C ILE A 82 0.24 6.45 -1.51
N PRO A 83 -0.92 6.46 -2.14
CA PRO A 83 -2.15 6.86 -1.48
C PRO A 83 -2.59 5.84 -0.42
N MET A 84 -3.27 6.34 0.61
CA MET A 84 -3.78 5.53 1.72
C MET A 84 -5.28 5.31 1.54
N ALA A 85 -5.69 4.09 1.18
CA ALA A 85 -7.11 3.75 0.98
C ALA A 85 -7.92 3.80 2.29
N GLY A 86 -7.26 3.60 3.42
CA GLY A 86 -7.92 3.72 4.72
C GLY A 86 -7.09 3.15 5.88
N ASN A 87 -7.72 3.10 7.04
CA ASN A 87 -7.18 2.40 8.22
C ASN A 87 -7.71 0.95 8.29
N PHE A 88 -7.32 0.21 9.34
CA PHE A 88 -7.71 -1.19 9.50
C PHE A 88 -9.23 -1.44 9.59
N LEU A 89 -10.02 -0.47 10.03
CA LEU A 89 -11.49 -0.58 10.07
C LEU A 89 -12.13 -0.45 8.69
N GLN A 90 -11.38 -0.02 7.69
CA GLN A 90 -11.86 0.21 6.33
C GLN A 90 -11.37 -0.85 5.33
N GLN A 91 -10.63 -1.88 5.80
CA GLN A 91 -10.04 -2.89 4.93
C GLN A 91 -11.08 -3.67 4.09
N GLU A 92 -12.25 -3.95 4.66
CA GLU A 92 -13.34 -4.61 3.95
C GLU A 92 -13.95 -3.68 2.88
N ASN A 93 -14.02 -2.39 3.17
CA ASN A 93 -14.55 -1.40 2.23
C ASN A 93 -13.69 -1.29 0.97
N VAL A 94 -12.39 -1.55 1.06
CA VAL A 94 -11.50 -1.61 -0.11
C VAL A 94 -11.97 -2.70 -1.08
N VAL A 95 -12.30 -3.87 -0.58
CA VAL A 95 -12.85 -4.97 -1.40
C VAL A 95 -14.24 -4.62 -1.94
N LEU A 96 -15.07 -3.99 -1.10
CA LEU A 96 -16.43 -3.55 -1.47
C LEU A 96 -16.45 -2.49 -2.58
N THR A 97 -15.32 -1.78 -2.83
CA THR A 97 -15.24 -0.90 -4.01
C THR A 97 -15.42 -1.64 -5.33
N GLY A 98 -15.22 -2.97 -5.34
CA GLY A 98 -15.24 -3.79 -6.55
C GLY A 98 -14.11 -3.50 -7.55
N ALA A 99 -13.15 -2.63 -7.17
CA ALA A 99 -12.06 -2.20 -8.02
C ALA A 99 -10.68 -2.72 -7.57
N CYS A 100 -10.62 -3.58 -6.55
CA CYS A 100 -9.38 -4.12 -5.99
C CYS A 100 -9.03 -5.45 -6.64
N GLU A 101 -7.94 -5.53 -7.38
CA GLU A 101 -7.47 -6.77 -8.01
C GLU A 101 -6.77 -7.69 -7.02
N ALA A 102 -5.98 -7.10 -6.12
CA ALA A 102 -5.31 -7.86 -5.06
C ALA A 102 -5.22 -7.06 -3.78
N ILE A 103 -5.53 -7.69 -2.65
CA ILE A 103 -5.20 -7.21 -1.32
C ILE A 103 -4.14 -8.14 -0.73
N VAL A 104 -2.98 -7.57 -0.43
CA VAL A 104 -1.79 -8.30 0.03
C VAL A 104 -1.56 -7.98 1.49
N VAL A 105 -1.64 -8.98 2.35
CA VAL A 105 -1.55 -8.79 3.79
C VAL A 105 -0.34 -9.50 4.37
N ASP A 106 0.34 -8.83 5.28
CA ASP A 106 1.51 -9.37 5.98
C ASP A 106 1.15 -9.88 7.38
N VAL A 107 1.11 -9.04 8.39
CA VAL A 107 0.81 -9.41 9.78
C VAL A 107 -0.05 -8.34 10.46
N GLN A 108 -0.83 -8.75 11.46
CA GLN A 108 -1.64 -7.93 12.35
C GLN A 108 -2.77 -7.13 11.68
N CYS A 109 -3.75 -6.78 12.45
CA CYS A 109 -4.93 -5.98 12.05
C CYS A 109 -5.71 -6.54 10.83
N ILE A 110 -5.59 -7.83 10.53
CA ILE A 110 -6.23 -8.46 9.39
C ILE A 110 -7.55 -9.09 9.83
N PHE A 111 -8.65 -8.70 9.20
CA PHE A 111 -9.96 -9.28 9.50
C PHE A 111 -10.19 -10.56 8.70
N PRO A 112 -10.55 -11.67 9.38
CA PRO A 112 -10.84 -12.94 8.70
C PRO A 112 -11.96 -12.85 7.65
N ALA A 113 -12.84 -11.85 7.77
CA ALA A 113 -13.91 -11.60 6.82
C ALA A 113 -13.42 -11.23 5.41
N LEU A 114 -12.17 -10.78 5.27
CA LEU A 114 -11.58 -10.50 3.95
C LEU A 114 -11.59 -11.73 3.03
N GLY A 115 -11.37 -12.93 3.58
CA GLY A 115 -11.38 -14.17 2.79
C GLY A 115 -12.71 -14.41 2.08
N PRO A 116 -13.80 -14.65 2.82
CA PRO A 116 -15.10 -14.88 2.21
C PRO A 116 -15.61 -13.66 1.41
N LEU A 117 -15.31 -12.43 1.84
CA LEU A 117 -15.71 -11.23 1.12
C LEU A 117 -15.03 -11.15 -0.26
N SER A 118 -13.74 -11.43 -0.33
CA SER A 118 -12.97 -11.40 -1.58
C SER A 118 -13.52 -12.37 -2.62
N LYS A 119 -14.14 -13.49 -2.20
CA LYS A 119 -14.81 -14.44 -3.10
C LYS A 119 -16.11 -13.91 -3.70
N CYS A 120 -16.76 -12.94 -3.08
CA CYS A 120 -17.95 -12.30 -3.64
C CYS A 120 -17.59 -11.36 -4.81
N PHE A 121 -16.34 -10.94 -4.87
CA PHE A 121 -15.78 -10.10 -5.92
C PHE A 121 -14.73 -10.88 -6.73
N HIS A 122 -13.90 -10.16 -7.48
CA HIS A 122 -12.77 -10.76 -8.19
C HIS A 122 -11.45 -10.66 -7.41
N THR A 123 -11.45 -9.97 -6.26
CA THR A 123 -10.24 -9.64 -5.48
C THR A 123 -9.44 -10.89 -5.09
N LYS A 124 -8.15 -10.89 -5.38
CA LYS A 124 -7.20 -11.87 -4.87
C LYS A 124 -6.78 -11.48 -3.46
N PHE A 125 -7.10 -12.32 -2.48
CA PHE A 125 -6.67 -12.16 -1.10
C PHE A 125 -5.39 -12.94 -0.87
N VAL A 126 -4.27 -12.25 -0.70
CA VAL A 126 -2.93 -12.83 -0.58
C VAL A 126 -2.41 -12.63 0.83
N THR A 127 -2.00 -13.71 1.49
CA THR A 127 -1.30 -13.68 2.78
C THR A 127 0.16 -14.03 2.58
N THR A 128 1.08 -13.34 3.28
CA THR A 128 2.52 -13.47 3.06
C THR A 128 3.29 -13.97 4.28
N SER A 129 2.69 -13.92 5.45
CA SER A 129 3.31 -14.39 6.69
C SER A 129 2.71 -15.72 7.15
N PRO A 130 3.53 -16.70 7.55
CA PRO A 130 3.02 -18.00 8.04
C PRO A 130 2.25 -17.91 9.36
N ILE A 131 2.47 -16.83 10.14
CA ILE A 131 1.75 -16.61 11.40
C ILE A 131 0.42 -15.86 11.21
N ALA A 132 0.17 -15.34 10.03
CA ALA A 132 -1.05 -14.61 9.67
C ALA A 132 -1.75 -15.21 8.45
N GLN A 133 -1.58 -16.50 8.22
CA GLN A 133 -2.26 -17.20 7.15
C GLN A 133 -3.76 -17.29 7.46
N MET A 134 -4.57 -16.79 6.54
CA MET A 134 -6.02 -16.72 6.70
C MET A 134 -6.74 -17.75 5.82
N PRO A 135 -7.91 -18.23 6.24
CA PRO A 135 -8.78 -19.03 5.38
C PRO A 135 -9.11 -18.26 4.09
N ASP A 136 -9.26 -19.00 3.00
CA ASP A 136 -9.65 -18.45 1.70
C ASP A 136 -8.63 -17.48 1.05
N SER A 137 -7.41 -17.42 1.59
CA SER A 137 -6.31 -16.66 1.00
C SER A 137 -5.40 -17.51 0.13
N GLU A 138 -4.77 -16.89 -0.86
CA GLU A 138 -3.60 -17.44 -1.53
C GLU A 138 -2.35 -17.15 -0.67
N PHE A 139 -1.58 -18.18 -0.32
CA PHE A 139 -0.41 -18.00 0.52
C PHE A 139 0.85 -17.91 -0.33
N ILE A 140 1.49 -16.74 -0.32
CA ILE A 140 2.79 -16.49 -0.96
C ILE A 140 3.76 -16.09 0.15
N ARG A 141 4.52 -17.06 0.65
CA ARG A 141 5.41 -16.82 1.79
C ARG A 141 6.44 -15.76 1.47
N PHE A 142 6.50 -14.72 2.29
CA PHE A 142 7.59 -13.76 2.25
C PHE A 142 8.91 -14.45 2.69
N ASN A 143 9.93 -14.25 1.86
CA ASN A 143 11.32 -14.61 2.14
C ASN A 143 12.19 -13.51 1.55
N ALA A 144 13.13 -12.99 2.33
CA ALA A 144 14.01 -11.91 1.89
C ALA A 144 14.82 -12.27 0.61
N GLU A 145 15.22 -13.55 0.47
CA GLU A 145 15.98 -14.02 -0.68
C GLU A 145 15.16 -14.03 -1.99
N THR A 146 13.85 -14.23 -1.90
CA THR A 146 12.93 -14.31 -3.06
C THR A 146 11.93 -13.16 -3.10
N ALA A 147 12.15 -12.12 -2.30
CA ALA A 147 11.20 -11.00 -2.16
C ALA A 147 10.87 -10.34 -3.51
N GLY A 148 11.89 -10.14 -4.37
CA GLY A 148 11.70 -9.58 -5.71
C GLY A 148 10.85 -10.47 -6.62
N GLU A 149 11.08 -11.77 -6.62
CA GLU A 149 10.32 -12.74 -7.41
C GLU A 149 8.87 -12.80 -6.93
N ASN A 150 8.66 -12.83 -5.59
CA ASN A 150 7.35 -12.84 -4.99
C ASN A 150 6.57 -11.55 -5.29
N ALA A 151 7.21 -10.39 -5.18
CA ALA A 151 6.60 -9.11 -5.51
C ALA A 151 6.18 -9.05 -6.99
N LYS A 152 7.07 -9.46 -7.90
CA LYS A 152 6.78 -9.53 -9.34
C LYS A 152 5.61 -10.48 -9.63
N ALA A 153 5.57 -11.64 -8.98
CA ALA A 153 4.48 -12.60 -9.11
C ALA A 153 3.14 -12.03 -8.63
N ILE A 154 3.14 -11.32 -7.51
CA ILE A 154 1.93 -10.67 -6.97
C ILE A 154 1.43 -9.57 -7.92
N VAL A 155 2.31 -8.70 -8.40
CA VAL A 155 1.95 -7.64 -9.36
C VAL A 155 1.36 -8.25 -10.63
N LYS A 156 2.01 -9.28 -11.17
CA LYS A 156 1.52 -9.99 -12.34
C LYS A 156 0.15 -10.65 -12.10
N MET A 157 -0.03 -11.30 -10.95
CA MET A 157 -1.30 -11.90 -10.55
C MET A 157 -2.43 -10.84 -10.52
N ALA A 158 -2.16 -9.66 -9.98
CA ALA A 158 -3.12 -8.58 -9.94
C ALA A 158 -3.47 -8.09 -11.36
N ILE A 159 -2.47 -7.92 -12.23
CA ILE A 159 -2.68 -7.54 -13.63
C ILE A 159 -3.54 -8.59 -14.35
N ASP A 160 -3.21 -9.87 -14.22
CA ASP A 160 -3.97 -10.97 -14.82
C ASP A 160 -5.42 -11.01 -14.32
N ASN A 161 -5.64 -10.55 -13.09
CA ASN A 161 -6.96 -10.53 -12.47
C ASN A 161 -7.85 -9.35 -12.91
N PHE A 162 -7.28 -8.32 -13.54
CA PHE A 162 -8.01 -7.14 -14.00
C PHE A 162 -9.18 -7.51 -14.94
N LYS A 163 -8.98 -8.48 -15.82
CA LYS A 163 -10.00 -8.99 -16.74
C LYS A 163 -11.22 -9.64 -16.06
N ASN A 164 -11.07 -10.04 -14.78
CA ASN A 164 -12.12 -10.66 -13.99
C ASN A 164 -12.97 -9.65 -13.23
N ARG A 165 -12.63 -8.36 -13.30
CA ARG A 165 -13.40 -7.27 -12.71
C ARG A 165 -14.79 -7.23 -13.32
N LYS A 166 -15.79 -7.06 -12.45
CA LYS A 166 -17.20 -6.91 -12.82
C LYS A 166 -17.55 -5.42 -12.78
N PRO A 167 -17.65 -4.75 -13.93
CA PRO A 167 -17.88 -3.30 -13.94
C PRO A 167 -19.15 -2.87 -13.18
N GLU A 168 -20.18 -3.71 -13.19
CA GLU A 168 -21.43 -3.46 -12.48
C GLU A 168 -21.31 -3.48 -10.95
N LEU A 169 -20.20 -4.00 -10.41
CA LEU A 169 -19.90 -4.01 -8.97
C LEU A 169 -18.91 -2.93 -8.57
N VAL A 170 -18.43 -2.12 -9.51
CA VAL A 170 -17.47 -1.05 -9.18
C VAL A 170 -18.18 0.16 -8.61
N HIS A 171 -17.87 0.49 -7.36
CA HIS A 171 -18.40 1.64 -6.63
C HIS A 171 -17.28 2.32 -5.83
N ILE A 172 -16.51 3.18 -6.50
CA ILE A 172 -15.44 3.94 -5.87
C ILE A 172 -16.03 5.25 -5.30
N PRO A 173 -15.99 5.48 -3.99
CA PRO A 173 -16.43 6.75 -3.41
C PRO A 173 -15.62 7.92 -3.98
N GLN A 174 -16.28 9.04 -4.29
CA GLN A 174 -15.60 10.23 -4.78
C GLN A 174 -14.93 11.06 -3.65
N LEU A 175 -14.78 10.47 -2.49
CA LEU A 175 -14.19 11.11 -1.32
C LEU A 175 -12.71 10.76 -1.20
N LYS A 176 -11.86 11.77 -1.34
CA LYS A 176 -10.43 11.71 -1.04
C LYS A 176 -9.93 13.01 -0.46
N GLN A 177 -8.92 12.94 0.36
CA GLN A 177 -8.35 14.06 1.08
C GLN A 177 -6.85 14.13 0.82
N LYS A 178 -6.34 15.33 0.66
CA LYS A 178 -4.88 15.57 0.60
C LYS A 178 -4.28 15.32 1.98
N ALA A 179 -3.13 14.69 2.00
CA ALA A 179 -2.34 14.46 3.19
C ALA A 179 -0.85 14.69 2.87
N THR A 180 -0.10 15.14 3.85
CA THR A 180 1.37 15.18 3.79
C THR A 180 1.90 14.21 4.82
N VAL A 181 2.75 13.29 4.41
CA VAL A 181 3.33 12.23 5.25
C VAL A 181 4.85 12.29 5.21
N GLY A 182 5.54 11.44 5.99
CA GLY A 182 7.00 11.34 5.95
C GLY A 182 7.73 12.37 6.82
N TYR A 183 7.11 12.81 7.91
CA TYR A 183 7.75 13.69 8.89
C TYR A 183 8.73 12.91 9.77
N SER A 184 9.94 12.73 9.28
CA SER A 184 11.06 12.24 10.11
C SER A 184 11.50 13.30 11.13
N VAL A 185 12.24 12.88 12.15
CA VAL A 185 12.80 13.82 13.15
C VAL A 185 13.62 14.91 12.46
N GLU A 186 14.44 14.55 11.48
CA GLU A 186 15.28 15.47 10.72
C GLU A 186 14.44 16.50 9.93
N ALA A 187 13.32 16.06 9.34
CA ALA A 187 12.40 16.94 8.63
C ALA A 187 11.72 17.92 9.59
N ILE A 188 11.28 17.44 10.75
CA ILE A 188 10.66 18.26 11.80
C ILE A 188 11.66 19.30 12.33
N VAL A 189 12.88 18.86 12.67
CA VAL A 189 13.96 19.77 13.14
C VAL A 189 14.21 20.85 12.11
N LYS A 190 14.34 20.50 10.84
CA LYS A 190 14.59 21.46 9.77
C LYS A 190 13.49 22.51 9.63
N VAL A 191 12.22 22.10 9.79
CA VAL A 191 11.08 23.03 9.73
C VAL A 191 11.04 23.91 10.96
N LEU A 192 11.19 23.35 12.15
CA LEU A 192 11.13 24.09 13.41
C LEU A 192 12.33 25.06 13.57
N ASP A 193 13.51 24.68 13.13
CA ASP A 193 14.68 25.56 13.16
C ASP A 193 14.51 26.81 12.28
N GLY A 194 13.67 26.70 11.24
CA GLY A 194 13.28 27.84 10.41
C GLY A 194 12.17 28.73 11.00
N VAL A 195 11.41 28.21 11.97
CA VAL A 195 10.24 28.89 12.55
C VAL A 195 10.50 29.39 13.98
N THR A 196 11.29 28.64 14.74
CA THR A 196 11.65 29.01 16.11
C THR A 196 12.94 29.83 16.11
N ASN A 197 13.09 30.69 17.09
CA ASN A 197 14.29 31.48 17.27
C ASN A 197 15.48 30.69 17.86
N SER A 198 15.51 29.40 17.66
CA SER A 198 16.61 28.51 18.03
C SER A 198 16.97 28.41 19.53
N GLN A 199 16.08 28.80 20.42
CA GLN A 199 16.36 28.70 21.87
C GLN A 199 16.03 27.29 22.42
N VAL A 200 15.18 26.53 21.72
CA VAL A 200 14.85 25.15 22.04
C VAL A 200 14.93 24.35 20.76
N ASP A 201 15.76 23.34 20.72
CA ASP A 201 15.73 22.36 19.65
C ASP A 201 14.84 21.17 19.99
N VAL A 202 14.50 20.35 19.01
CA VAL A 202 13.64 19.18 19.21
C VAL A 202 14.32 18.05 20.00
N THR A 203 15.60 18.15 20.30
CA THR A 203 16.30 17.23 21.19
C THR A 203 16.15 17.60 22.66
N GLY A 204 15.52 18.76 22.92
CA GLY A 204 15.26 19.26 24.26
C GLY A 204 16.43 19.96 24.91
N THR A 205 17.47 20.30 24.16
CA THR A 205 18.56 21.14 24.64
C THR A 205 18.20 22.61 24.49
N THR A 206 18.24 23.32 25.60
CA THR A 206 18.20 24.81 25.58
C THR A 206 19.57 25.35 25.22
N LYS A 207 19.63 26.24 24.31
CA LYS A 207 20.83 27.01 23.99
C LYS A 207 20.97 28.21 24.93
#